data_53e1f503856efb3c0aab896cd4eae788
#
_entry.id   53e1f503856efb3c0aab896cd4eae788
#
_cell.length_a   1.000
_cell.length_b   1.000
_cell.length_c   1.000
_cell.angle_alpha   90.00
_cell.angle_beta   90.00
_cell.angle_gamma   90.00
#
_symmetry.space_group_name_H-M   'P 1'
#
loop_
_entity.id
_entity.type
_entity.pdbx_description
1 polymer ?
#
loop_
_entity_poly.entity_id
_entity_poly.type
_entity_poly.pdbx_seq_one_letter_code
_entity_poly.pdbx_strand_id
1 'polypeptide(L)'
;MVSTKKQRRNKGSGHVFKVKDTFYLQYWNNNHERKSITLRRANGEKVTTEREAYSVAKDFLDRLHKISDIETHEDYLEKRAKLKRLKARLTITLEDAFDLHLQKPHTRIASEKILKVSRRYWADFVAYLQDNYGLKTLDSVERNHCESYIAYIRQNGRWDRKIRYIKANCPDRRAFRDYEFGGRLSNTTLNRYHSVCKAVFSYLSTDLGYTIEENPFFHIKPLKLEPIDREIFTEDELARLFENPPPLMRGLFTIGICTGLRLGDVATLRWDEIEMERSANGLPDFQGKEIHRVTRKTKTLVHIPIEHELSGFLSGQWLLSNESEYVLPEAAAMYLGSDHKLNNRILSYIKSLGIEKYRIVPGRKRRQSVKDFHSLRHCF
;
A
#
# COMPACT_ATOMS: atom_id res chain seq x y z
N MET A 1 -4.04 6.61 82.82
CA MET A 1 -4.72 6.34 81.51
C MET A 1 -3.62 5.98 80.52
N VAL A 2 -3.47 4.69 80.24
CA VAL A 2 -2.52 4.24 79.20
C VAL A 2 -3.22 4.15 77.87
N SER A 3 -2.80 5.04 76.95
CA SER A 3 -3.32 5.08 75.58
C SER A 3 -2.75 3.90 74.80
N THR A 4 -3.59 2.92 74.50
CA THR A 4 -3.26 1.80 73.60
C THR A 4 -3.20 2.31 72.16
N LYS A 5 -1.98 2.46 71.59
CA LYS A 5 -1.74 2.72 70.16
C LYS A 5 -2.39 1.61 69.34
N LYS A 6 -3.43 1.94 68.54
CA LYS A 6 -3.98 1.07 67.51
C LYS A 6 -2.90 0.74 66.49
N GLN A 7 -2.40 -0.49 66.49
CA GLN A 7 -1.50 -0.99 65.44
C GLN A 7 -2.18 -0.85 64.04
N ARG A 8 -1.50 -0.19 63.11
CA ARG A 8 -1.96 -0.10 61.70
C ARG A 8 -1.92 -1.50 61.11
N ARG A 9 -3.06 -1.96 60.64
CA ARG A 9 -3.23 -3.26 59.96
C ARG A 9 -2.53 -3.23 58.61
N ASN A 10 -1.85 -4.30 58.23
CA ASN A 10 -1.26 -4.47 56.88
C ASN A 10 -2.36 -4.57 55.84
N LYS A 11 -2.17 -3.93 54.69
CA LYS A 11 -3.07 -4.08 53.52
C LYS A 11 -3.10 -5.57 53.12
N GLY A 12 -4.30 -6.17 53.06
CA GLY A 12 -4.47 -7.59 52.70
C GLY A 12 -4.82 -8.53 53.87
N SER A 13 -4.61 -8.11 55.13
CA SER A 13 -5.11 -8.86 56.29
C SER A 13 -6.61 -8.63 56.44
N GLY A 14 -7.43 -9.63 56.27
CA GLY A 14 -8.87 -9.55 56.48
C GLY A 14 -9.24 -9.03 57.87
N HIS A 15 -10.50 -8.71 58.09
CA HIS A 15 -11.00 -8.24 59.39
C HIS A 15 -11.80 -9.35 60.09
N VAL A 16 -11.30 -9.81 61.22
CA VAL A 16 -12.00 -10.74 62.10
C VAL A 16 -12.89 -9.94 63.06
N PHE A 17 -14.17 -10.30 63.16
CA PHE A 17 -15.12 -9.67 64.10
C PHE A 17 -16.06 -10.73 64.66
N LYS A 18 -16.66 -10.43 65.84
CA LYS A 18 -17.57 -11.31 66.53
C LYS A 18 -18.99 -10.75 66.52
N VAL A 19 -19.97 -11.56 66.16
CA VAL A 19 -21.40 -11.24 66.26
C VAL A 19 -22.02 -12.32 67.13
N LYS A 20 -22.58 -11.93 68.29
CA LYS A 20 -23.03 -12.86 69.34
C LYS A 20 -21.92 -13.87 69.69
N ASP A 21 -22.13 -15.15 69.49
CA ASP A 21 -21.14 -16.19 69.84
C ASP A 21 -20.42 -16.78 68.61
N THR A 22 -20.40 -16.03 67.50
CA THR A 22 -19.82 -16.52 66.25
C THR A 22 -18.77 -15.51 65.71
N PHE A 23 -17.62 -16.01 65.32
CA PHE A 23 -16.55 -15.22 64.70
C PHE A 23 -16.69 -15.27 63.17
N TYR A 24 -16.46 -14.13 62.54
CA TYR A 24 -16.50 -13.90 61.10
C TYR A 24 -15.19 -13.32 60.58
N LEU A 25 -14.78 -13.74 59.37
CA LEU A 25 -13.71 -13.09 58.63
C LEU A 25 -14.33 -12.33 57.47
N GLN A 26 -14.00 -11.03 57.38
CA GLN A 26 -14.34 -10.21 56.24
C GLN A 26 -13.03 -9.95 55.45
N TYR A 27 -13.08 -10.26 54.15
CA TYR A 27 -11.90 -10.13 53.26
C TYR A 27 -12.33 -9.68 51.87
N TRP A 28 -11.36 -9.27 51.03
CA TRP A 28 -11.56 -8.97 49.63
C TRP A 28 -11.16 -10.18 48.80
N ASN A 29 -12.02 -10.60 47.86
CA ASN A 29 -11.66 -11.65 46.90
C ASN A 29 -10.83 -11.09 45.74
N ASN A 30 -10.41 -11.95 44.81
CA ASN A 30 -9.61 -11.58 43.65
C ASN A 30 -10.36 -10.63 42.68
N ASN A 31 -11.68 -10.62 42.71
CA ASN A 31 -12.53 -9.72 41.91
C ASN A 31 -12.80 -8.37 42.57
N HIS A 32 -12.03 -8.03 43.64
CA HIS A 32 -12.23 -6.81 44.43
C HIS A 32 -13.63 -6.70 45.08
N GLU A 33 -14.29 -7.83 45.34
CA GLU A 33 -15.55 -7.85 46.07
C GLU A 33 -15.31 -8.13 47.55
N ARG A 34 -16.06 -7.47 48.41
CA ARG A 34 -15.99 -7.66 49.86
C ARG A 34 -16.87 -8.85 50.28
N LYS A 35 -16.25 -9.89 50.83
CA LYS A 35 -16.96 -11.13 51.30
C LYS A 35 -16.75 -11.35 52.80
N SER A 36 -17.72 -12.04 53.42
CA SER A 36 -17.66 -12.41 54.84
C SER A 36 -17.96 -13.92 54.98
N ILE A 37 -17.14 -14.61 55.72
CA ILE A 37 -17.31 -16.03 56.03
C ILE A 37 -17.32 -16.25 57.53
N THR A 38 -18.04 -17.28 57.96
CA THR A 38 -18.04 -17.73 59.34
C THR A 38 -16.81 -18.59 59.60
N LEU A 39 -16.05 -18.24 60.64
CA LEU A 39 -14.88 -19.01 61.03
C LEU A 39 -15.27 -20.26 61.83
N ARG A 40 -14.80 -21.41 61.33
CA ARG A 40 -14.98 -22.72 61.95
C ARG A 40 -13.68 -23.48 62.02
N ARG A 41 -13.55 -24.39 63.00
CA ARG A 41 -12.44 -25.35 63.08
C ARG A 41 -12.46 -26.32 61.88
N ALA A 42 -11.37 -27.02 61.62
CA ALA A 42 -11.28 -28.03 60.58
C ALA A 42 -12.32 -29.18 60.73
N ASN A 43 -12.79 -29.44 61.95
CA ASN A 43 -13.84 -30.42 62.24
C ASN A 43 -15.26 -29.84 62.12
N GLY A 44 -15.41 -28.58 61.68
CA GLY A 44 -16.71 -27.93 61.49
C GLY A 44 -17.29 -27.23 62.72
N GLU A 45 -16.69 -27.37 63.88
CA GLU A 45 -17.13 -26.74 65.12
C GLU A 45 -16.92 -25.22 65.13
N LYS A 46 -17.68 -24.51 65.97
CA LYS A 46 -17.52 -23.07 66.17
C LYS A 46 -16.22 -22.73 66.84
N VAL A 47 -15.54 -21.71 66.37
CA VAL A 47 -14.37 -21.11 67.05
C VAL A 47 -14.84 -20.37 68.29
N THR A 48 -14.22 -20.64 69.46
CA THR A 48 -14.66 -20.11 70.75
C THR A 48 -13.80 -18.98 71.28
N THR A 49 -12.55 -18.90 70.86
CA THR A 49 -11.61 -17.86 71.32
C THR A 49 -11.14 -16.95 70.20
N GLU A 50 -10.89 -15.71 70.51
CA GLU A 50 -10.42 -14.71 69.55
C GLU A 50 -9.06 -15.08 68.95
N ARG A 51 -8.14 -15.63 69.73
CA ARG A 51 -6.83 -16.09 69.29
C ARG A 51 -6.92 -17.19 68.26
N GLU A 52 -7.83 -18.12 68.46
CA GLU A 52 -8.11 -19.19 67.51
C GLU A 52 -8.79 -18.67 66.25
N ALA A 53 -9.71 -17.68 66.35
CA ALA A 53 -10.32 -17.03 65.20
C ALA A 53 -9.28 -16.37 64.29
N TYR A 54 -8.30 -15.69 64.84
CA TYR A 54 -7.20 -15.11 64.06
C TYR A 54 -6.32 -16.17 63.39
N SER A 55 -6.06 -17.32 64.07
CA SER A 55 -5.31 -18.43 63.48
C SER A 55 -6.03 -19.03 62.26
N VAL A 56 -7.31 -19.36 62.43
CA VAL A 56 -8.13 -19.91 61.33
C VAL A 56 -8.31 -18.94 60.20
N ALA A 57 -8.47 -17.64 60.48
CA ALA A 57 -8.53 -16.59 59.49
C ALA A 57 -7.25 -16.47 58.69
N LYS A 58 -6.08 -16.54 59.35
CA LYS A 58 -4.77 -16.50 58.69
C LYS A 58 -4.60 -17.71 57.79
N ASP A 59 -4.86 -18.91 58.22
CA ASP A 59 -4.77 -20.14 57.43
C ASP A 59 -5.67 -20.09 56.20
N PHE A 60 -6.88 -19.53 56.32
CA PHE A 60 -7.80 -19.34 55.23
C PHE A 60 -7.25 -18.34 54.19
N LEU A 61 -6.73 -17.20 54.62
CA LEU A 61 -6.15 -16.18 53.74
C LEU A 61 -4.89 -16.68 53.03
N ASP A 62 -4.01 -17.41 53.72
CA ASP A 62 -2.82 -18.00 53.14
C ASP A 62 -3.15 -19.06 52.06
N ARG A 63 -4.20 -19.84 52.26
CA ARG A 63 -4.71 -20.76 51.22
C ARG A 63 -5.30 -20.02 50.02
N LEU A 64 -6.04 -18.97 50.26
CA LEU A 64 -6.63 -18.14 49.23
C LEU A 64 -5.59 -17.47 48.35
N HIS A 65 -4.52 -16.94 48.91
CA HIS A 65 -3.36 -16.37 48.20
C HIS A 65 -2.63 -17.43 47.36
N LYS A 66 -2.37 -18.62 47.94
CA LYS A 66 -1.72 -19.71 47.18
C LYS A 66 -2.53 -20.15 45.96
N ILE A 67 -3.85 -20.27 46.09
CA ILE A 67 -4.72 -20.60 44.97
C ILE A 67 -4.66 -19.49 43.90
N SER A 68 -4.72 -18.23 44.30
CA SER A 68 -4.61 -17.09 43.38
C SER A 68 -3.28 -17.07 42.65
N ASP A 69 -2.17 -17.34 43.32
CA ASP A 69 -0.84 -17.39 42.71
C ASP A 69 -0.73 -18.54 41.68
N ILE A 70 -1.32 -19.70 41.97
CA ILE A 70 -1.35 -20.85 41.08
C ILE A 70 -2.21 -20.55 39.84
N GLU A 71 -3.44 -20.05 40.02
CA GLU A 71 -4.33 -19.69 38.93
C GLU A 71 -3.70 -18.63 38.01
N THR A 72 -3.07 -17.60 38.59
CA THR A 72 -2.38 -16.55 37.81
C THR A 72 -1.20 -17.12 37.04
N HIS A 73 -0.48 -18.07 37.60
CA HIS A 73 0.67 -18.69 36.94
C HIS A 73 0.22 -19.65 35.84
N GLU A 74 -0.82 -20.44 36.07
CA GLU A 74 -1.41 -21.33 35.05
C GLU A 74 -1.98 -20.53 33.88
N ASP A 75 -2.74 -19.47 34.13
CA ASP A 75 -3.24 -18.54 33.11
C ASP A 75 -2.11 -17.94 32.28
N TYR A 76 -1.02 -17.55 32.94
CA TYR A 76 0.17 -17.03 32.23
C TYR A 76 0.82 -18.09 31.34
N LEU A 77 0.99 -19.31 31.84
CA LEU A 77 1.55 -20.42 31.10
C LEU A 77 0.66 -20.83 29.92
N GLU A 78 -0.65 -20.85 30.12
CA GLU A 78 -1.61 -21.16 29.05
C GLU A 78 -1.60 -20.08 27.96
N LYS A 79 -1.64 -18.81 28.33
CA LYS A 79 -1.50 -17.67 27.39
C LYS A 79 -0.18 -17.74 26.63
N ARG A 80 0.92 -18.04 27.31
CA ARG A 80 2.24 -18.20 26.71
C ARG A 80 2.31 -19.39 25.75
N ALA A 81 1.71 -20.53 26.11
CA ALA A 81 1.64 -21.71 25.27
C ALA A 81 0.74 -21.48 24.04
N LYS A 82 -0.39 -20.77 24.20
CA LYS A 82 -1.27 -20.36 23.10
C LYS A 82 -0.56 -19.41 22.14
N LEU A 83 0.16 -18.42 22.64
CA LEU A 83 1.01 -17.51 21.86
C LEU A 83 2.13 -18.26 21.11
N LYS A 84 2.79 -19.23 21.77
CA LYS A 84 3.82 -20.06 21.14
C LYS A 84 3.24 -20.96 20.02
N ARG A 85 2.05 -21.54 20.25
CA ARG A 85 1.33 -22.32 19.23
C ARG A 85 0.86 -21.46 18.05
N LEU A 86 0.38 -20.27 18.32
CA LEU A 86 0.00 -19.29 17.30
C LEU A 86 1.24 -18.85 16.48
N LYS A 87 2.34 -18.52 17.13
CA LYS A 87 3.61 -18.17 16.47
C LYS A 87 4.14 -19.31 15.59
N ALA A 88 4.10 -20.55 16.07
CA ALA A 88 4.55 -21.71 15.30
C ALA A 88 3.68 -22.02 14.08
N ARG A 89 2.38 -21.74 14.14
CA ARG A 89 1.42 -21.94 13.03
C ARG A 89 1.48 -20.86 11.95
N LEU A 90 2.05 -19.70 12.22
CA LEU A 90 1.89 -18.50 11.43
C LEU A 90 3.23 -17.81 11.10
N THR A 91 4.31 -18.55 11.03
CA THR A 91 5.58 -18.02 10.51
C THR A 91 5.43 -17.79 9.01
N ILE A 92 5.06 -16.58 8.62
CA ILE A 92 5.01 -16.20 7.21
C ILE A 92 6.42 -15.90 6.73
N THR A 93 6.84 -16.55 5.66
CA THR A 93 8.11 -16.20 5.02
C THR A 93 7.99 -14.85 4.31
N LEU A 94 9.08 -14.10 4.20
CA LEU A 94 9.09 -12.85 3.45
C LEU A 94 8.77 -13.07 1.97
N GLU A 95 9.07 -14.23 1.42
CA GLU A 95 8.80 -14.59 0.03
C GLU A 95 7.30 -14.78 -0.21
N ASP A 96 6.62 -15.50 0.68
CA ASP A 96 5.18 -15.82 0.56
C ASP A 96 4.28 -14.64 0.96
N ALA A 97 4.79 -13.69 1.73
CA ALA A 97 4.00 -12.61 2.32
C ALA A 97 3.23 -11.78 1.28
N PHE A 98 3.82 -11.52 0.11
CA PHE A 98 3.15 -10.75 -0.93
C PHE A 98 1.98 -11.51 -1.55
N ASP A 99 2.11 -12.82 -1.76
CA ASP A 99 1.05 -13.66 -2.33
C ASP A 99 -0.10 -13.87 -1.34
N LEU A 100 0.23 -14.05 -0.07
CA LEU A 100 -0.76 -14.08 1.01
C LEU A 100 -1.50 -12.74 1.14
N HIS A 101 -0.79 -11.61 1.01
CA HIS A 101 -1.41 -10.28 0.96
C HIS A 101 -2.43 -10.16 -0.18
N LEU A 102 -2.13 -10.69 -1.38
CA LEU A 102 -3.04 -10.64 -2.52
C LEU A 102 -4.30 -11.50 -2.36
N GLN A 103 -4.26 -12.55 -1.53
CA GLN A 103 -5.42 -13.39 -1.24
C GLN A 103 -6.45 -12.71 -0.34
N LYS A 104 -6.09 -11.60 0.29
CA LYS A 104 -6.98 -10.83 1.15
C LYS A 104 -7.99 -10.02 0.33
N PRO A 105 -9.22 -9.80 0.85
CA PRO A 105 -10.18 -8.94 0.19
C PRO A 105 -9.65 -7.50 0.11
N HIS A 106 -9.62 -6.97 -1.10
CA HIS A 106 -9.22 -5.60 -1.38
C HIS A 106 -10.42 -4.79 -1.86
N THR A 107 -10.52 -3.55 -1.43
CA THR A 107 -11.59 -2.62 -1.85
C THR A 107 -11.55 -2.32 -3.36
N ARG A 108 -10.37 -2.47 -3.98
CA ARG A 108 -10.16 -2.26 -5.42
C ARG A 108 -9.25 -3.35 -5.98
N ILE A 109 -9.66 -3.93 -7.07
CA ILE A 109 -8.83 -4.88 -7.82
C ILE A 109 -7.79 -4.07 -8.59
N ALA A 110 -6.52 -4.27 -8.27
CA ALA A 110 -5.42 -3.66 -9.00
C ALA A 110 -5.22 -4.34 -10.35
N SER A 111 -4.86 -3.55 -11.38
CA SER A 111 -4.52 -4.13 -12.68
C SER A 111 -3.27 -5.01 -12.59
N GLU A 112 -3.17 -6.02 -13.47
CA GLU A 112 -2.02 -6.93 -13.55
C GLU A 112 -0.68 -6.17 -13.66
N LYS A 113 -0.66 -5.07 -14.43
CA LYS A 113 0.52 -4.19 -14.56
C LYS A 113 0.94 -3.60 -13.22
N ILE A 114 -0.02 -3.15 -12.40
CA ILE A 114 0.25 -2.61 -11.05
C ILE A 114 0.74 -3.73 -10.12
N LEU A 115 0.10 -4.90 -10.15
CA LEU A 115 0.51 -6.05 -9.33
C LEU A 115 1.94 -6.50 -9.65
N LYS A 116 2.28 -6.60 -10.93
CA LYS A 116 3.64 -6.94 -11.37
C LYS A 116 4.70 -5.94 -10.86
N VAL A 117 4.37 -4.65 -10.87
CA VAL A 117 5.26 -3.60 -10.35
C VAL A 117 5.36 -3.67 -8.83
N SER A 118 4.23 -3.87 -8.12
CA SER A 118 4.20 -3.98 -6.67
C SER A 118 4.96 -5.22 -6.17
N ARG A 119 4.79 -6.37 -6.84
CA ARG A 119 5.56 -7.59 -6.55
C ARG A 119 7.06 -7.34 -6.66
N ARG A 120 7.50 -6.58 -7.67
CA ARG A 120 8.92 -6.24 -7.82
C ARG A 120 9.41 -5.32 -6.70
N TYR A 121 8.58 -4.40 -6.20
CA TYR A 121 8.95 -3.56 -5.06
C TYR A 121 9.13 -4.39 -3.80
N TRP A 122 8.22 -5.33 -3.55
CA TRP A 122 8.33 -6.25 -2.44
C TRP A 122 9.57 -7.16 -2.56
N ALA A 123 9.79 -7.75 -3.72
CA ALA A 123 10.94 -8.62 -3.96
C ALA A 123 12.29 -7.90 -3.77
N ASP A 124 12.38 -6.61 -4.14
CA ASP A 124 13.57 -5.79 -3.91
C ASP A 124 13.84 -5.60 -2.41
N PHE A 125 12.78 -5.36 -1.63
CA PHE A 125 12.85 -5.24 -0.18
C PHE A 125 13.28 -6.56 0.49
N VAL A 126 12.67 -7.68 0.10
CA VAL A 126 13.01 -9.01 0.60
C VAL A 126 14.48 -9.35 0.33
N ALA A 127 14.95 -9.14 -0.91
CA ALA A 127 16.34 -9.37 -1.27
C ALA A 127 17.30 -8.53 -0.44
N TYR A 128 16.95 -7.25 -0.17
CA TYR A 128 17.74 -6.39 0.70
C TYR A 128 17.84 -6.92 2.12
N LEU A 129 16.72 -7.40 2.68
CA LEU A 129 16.68 -7.94 4.05
C LEU A 129 17.47 -9.25 4.16
N GLN A 130 17.31 -10.14 3.19
CA GLN A 130 18.02 -11.43 3.17
C GLN A 130 19.53 -11.23 3.05
N ASP A 131 19.97 -10.36 2.14
CA ASP A 131 21.40 -10.13 1.85
C ASP A 131 22.14 -9.38 2.97
N ASN A 132 21.46 -8.44 3.66
CA ASN A 132 22.12 -7.61 4.68
C ASN A 132 21.91 -8.12 6.11
N TYR A 133 20.81 -8.79 6.40
CA TYR A 133 20.44 -9.19 7.76
C TYR A 133 20.13 -10.69 7.90
N GLY A 134 20.08 -11.45 6.83
CA GLY A 134 19.74 -12.87 6.86
C GLY A 134 18.29 -13.17 7.27
N LEU A 135 17.39 -12.17 7.21
CA LEU A 135 16.00 -12.32 7.64
C LEU A 135 15.21 -13.16 6.64
N LYS A 136 14.38 -14.07 7.17
CA LYS A 136 13.56 -14.97 6.35
C LYS A 136 12.06 -14.84 6.61
N THR A 137 11.67 -14.33 7.77
CA THR A 137 10.28 -14.32 8.23
C THR A 137 9.78 -12.90 8.46
N LEU A 138 8.47 -12.69 8.32
CA LEU A 138 7.84 -11.38 8.41
C LEU A 138 7.94 -10.79 9.82
N ASP A 139 7.82 -11.64 10.84
CA ASP A 139 7.87 -11.28 12.26
C ASP A 139 9.29 -10.89 12.74
N SER A 140 10.32 -11.24 11.99
CA SER A 140 11.70 -10.86 12.29
C SER A 140 12.08 -9.45 11.80
N VAL A 141 11.17 -8.79 11.05
CA VAL A 141 11.43 -7.47 10.47
C VAL A 141 11.07 -6.38 11.47
N GLU A 142 12.07 -5.60 11.85
CA GLU A 142 11.94 -4.46 12.75
C GLU A 142 11.96 -3.12 11.98
N ARG A 143 11.57 -2.05 12.67
CA ARG A 143 11.55 -0.69 12.13
C ARG A 143 12.91 -0.22 11.58
N ASN A 144 14.00 -0.52 12.27
CA ASN A 144 15.36 -0.17 11.87
C ASN A 144 15.74 -0.77 10.49
N HIS A 145 15.31 -2.00 10.21
CA HIS A 145 15.50 -2.65 8.91
C HIS A 145 14.77 -1.91 7.80
N CYS A 146 13.54 -1.46 8.06
CA CYS A 146 12.73 -0.71 7.11
C CYS A 146 13.29 0.70 6.86
N GLU A 147 13.73 1.40 7.92
CA GLU A 147 14.38 2.72 7.79
C GLU A 147 15.69 2.62 7.00
N SER A 148 16.52 1.62 7.28
CA SER A 148 17.76 1.35 6.56
C SER A 148 17.52 1.06 5.09
N TYR A 149 16.48 0.27 4.76
CA TYR A 149 16.11 0.01 3.36
C TYR A 149 15.68 1.29 2.63
N ILE A 150 14.79 2.10 3.22
CA ILE A 150 14.34 3.35 2.61
C ILE A 150 15.51 4.33 2.42
N ALA A 151 16.42 4.43 3.40
CA ALA A 151 17.64 5.23 3.28
C ALA A 151 18.54 4.73 2.14
N TYR A 152 18.73 3.41 2.05
CA TYR A 152 19.52 2.78 0.99
C TYR A 152 18.97 3.10 -0.41
N ILE A 153 17.68 2.80 -0.66
CA ILE A 153 17.09 3.01 -1.99
C ILE A 153 17.02 4.48 -2.39
N ARG A 154 16.99 5.38 -1.42
CA ARG A 154 17.04 6.83 -1.64
C ARG A 154 18.40 7.27 -2.18
N GLN A 155 19.48 6.70 -1.70
CA GLN A 155 20.84 7.06 -2.07
C GLN A 155 21.34 6.28 -3.29
N ASN A 156 21.09 4.98 -3.32
CA ASN A 156 21.73 4.04 -4.25
C ASN A 156 20.78 3.51 -5.33
N GLY A 157 19.46 3.75 -5.19
CA GLY A 157 18.46 3.15 -6.07
C GLY A 157 18.13 1.71 -5.66
N ARG A 158 17.60 0.93 -6.58
CA ARG A 158 17.10 -0.42 -6.33
C ARG A 158 18.19 -1.42 -5.98
N TRP A 159 17.94 -2.24 -4.97
CA TRP A 159 18.83 -3.34 -4.59
C TRP A 159 18.95 -4.42 -5.68
N ASP A 160 17.83 -4.82 -6.30
CA ASP A 160 17.76 -5.85 -7.32
C ASP A 160 18.63 -5.55 -8.56
N ARG A 161 18.81 -4.28 -8.91
CA ARG A 161 19.67 -3.86 -10.01
C ARG A 161 21.15 -4.13 -9.72
N LYS A 162 21.55 -3.90 -8.47
CA LYS A 162 22.90 -4.16 -8.02
C LYS A 162 23.23 -5.64 -8.17
N ILE A 163 22.35 -6.51 -7.67
CA ILE A 163 22.56 -7.96 -7.73
C ILE A 163 22.53 -8.50 -9.15
N ARG A 164 21.59 -8.07 -9.97
CA ARG A 164 21.51 -8.50 -11.37
C ARG A 164 22.72 -8.08 -12.19
N TYR A 165 23.20 -6.87 -11.97
CA TYR A 165 24.41 -6.39 -12.66
C TYR A 165 25.63 -7.19 -12.24
N ILE A 166 25.79 -7.46 -10.94
CA ILE A 166 26.88 -8.29 -10.43
C ILE A 166 26.85 -9.69 -11.07
N LYS A 167 25.67 -10.33 -11.10
CA LYS A 167 25.49 -11.68 -11.65
C LYS A 167 25.74 -11.75 -13.17
N ALA A 168 25.32 -10.73 -13.91
CA ALA A 168 25.33 -10.72 -15.36
C ALA A 168 26.67 -10.27 -15.96
N ASN A 169 27.38 -9.33 -15.33
CA ASN A 169 28.48 -8.60 -16.00
C ASN A 169 29.79 -8.56 -15.24
N CYS A 170 29.87 -9.11 -14.03
CA CYS A 170 31.08 -9.04 -13.22
C CYS A 170 31.48 -10.37 -12.62
N PRO A 171 32.20 -11.21 -13.36
CA PRO A 171 33.03 -12.24 -12.73
C PRO A 171 34.16 -11.59 -11.89
N ASP A 172 34.56 -10.36 -12.20
CA ASP A 172 35.56 -9.62 -11.43
C ASP A 172 34.93 -8.43 -10.69
N ARG A 173 35.01 -8.47 -9.34
CA ARG A 173 34.47 -7.44 -8.44
C ARG A 173 35.08 -6.03 -8.66
N ARG A 174 36.17 -5.88 -9.41
CA ARG A 174 36.85 -4.59 -9.66
C ARG A 174 36.03 -3.71 -10.58
N ALA A 175 35.43 -4.24 -11.63
CA ALA A 175 34.60 -3.50 -12.58
C ALA A 175 33.31 -2.94 -11.94
N PHE A 176 32.94 -3.45 -10.75
CA PHE A 176 31.76 -3.03 -10.02
C PHE A 176 31.92 -1.70 -9.28
N ARG A 177 33.16 -1.33 -8.90
CA ARG A 177 33.42 -0.08 -8.15
C ARG A 177 33.13 1.19 -8.96
N ASP A 178 33.27 1.12 -10.28
CA ASP A 178 33.17 2.26 -11.19
C ASP A 178 31.79 2.40 -11.83
N TYR A 179 30.90 1.42 -11.60
CA TYR A 179 29.53 1.48 -12.11
C TYR A 179 28.62 2.29 -11.20
N GLU A 180 28.30 3.50 -11.60
CA GLU A 180 27.24 4.29 -10.97
C GLU A 180 25.88 3.65 -11.24
N PHE A 181 25.38 2.86 -10.29
CA PHE A 181 24.02 2.31 -10.32
C PHE A 181 23.02 3.45 -10.48
N GLY A 182 22.32 3.40 -11.59
CA GLY A 182 21.44 4.43 -12.11
C GLY A 182 20.70 5.20 -11.03
N GLY A 183 21.01 6.42 -10.98
CA GLY A 183 20.66 7.55 -10.15
C GLY A 183 19.50 7.43 -9.17
N ARG A 184 19.46 8.34 -8.24
CA ARG A 184 18.41 8.54 -7.22
C ARG A 184 17.02 8.26 -7.79
N LEU A 185 16.24 7.44 -7.07
CA LEU A 185 14.82 7.27 -7.36
C LEU A 185 14.08 8.58 -7.04
N SER A 186 13.03 8.88 -7.79
CA SER A 186 12.16 10.02 -7.45
C SER A 186 11.42 9.75 -6.15
N ASN A 187 11.08 10.80 -5.40
CA ASN A 187 10.28 10.70 -4.18
C ASN A 187 8.95 9.97 -4.42
N THR A 188 8.33 10.18 -5.58
CA THR A 188 7.13 9.42 -5.99
C THR A 188 7.38 7.92 -6.06
N THR A 189 8.53 7.50 -6.60
CA THR A 189 8.87 6.07 -6.68
C THR A 189 9.20 5.52 -5.30
N LEU A 190 9.96 6.24 -4.48
CA LEU A 190 10.27 5.86 -3.10
C LEU A 190 9.01 5.69 -2.25
N ASN A 191 8.05 6.62 -2.38
CA ASN A 191 6.77 6.53 -1.69
C ASN A 191 5.93 5.33 -2.15
N ARG A 192 6.08 4.89 -3.41
CA ARG A 192 5.44 3.65 -3.88
C ARG A 192 6.06 2.40 -3.24
N TYR A 193 7.39 2.33 -3.13
CA TYR A 193 8.06 1.26 -2.37
C TYR A 193 7.56 1.22 -0.94
N HIS A 194 7.58 2.35 -0.25
CA HIS A 194 7.07 2.48 1.11
C HIS A 194 5.61 2.03 1.24
N SER A 195 4.73 2.50 0.34
CA SER A 195 3.29 2.17 0.40
C SER A 195 3.02 0.68 0.17
N VAL A 196 3.74 0.04 -0.76
CA VAL A 196 3.57 -1.40 -1.02
C VAL A 196 4.04 -2.21 0.18
N CYS A 197 5.24 -1.93 0.71
CA CYS A 197 5.74 -2.64 1.87
C CYS A 197 4.85 -2.43 3.10
N LYS A 198 4.45 -1.18 3.38
CA LYS A 198 3.52 -0.86 4.46
C LYS A 198 2.19 -1.61 4.33
N ALA A 199 1.63 -1.72 3.11
CA ALA A 199 0.37 -2.42 2.88
C ALA A 199 0.48 -3.92 3.18
N VAL A 200 1.55 -4.60 2.74
CA VAL A 200 1.76 -6.02 3.03
C VAL A 200 1.80 -6.27 4.53
N PHE A 201 2.57 -5.49 5.28
CA PHE A 201 2.61 -5.62 6.73
C PHE A 201 1.27 -5.30 7.39
N SER A 202 0.58 -4.23 6.99
CA SER A 202 -0.72 -3.86 7.58
C SER A 202 -1.77 -4.94 7.39
N TYR A 203 -1.87 -5.52 6.20
CA TYR A 203 -2.86 -6.56 5.91
C TYR A 203 -2.57 -7.87 6.66
N LEU A 204 -1.32 -8.26 6.73
CA LEU A 204 -0.95 -9.52 7.37
C LEU A 204 -0.92 -9.42 8.90
N SER A 205 -0.66 -8.23 9.47
CA SER A 205 -0.67 -8.02 10.92
C SER A 205 -2.08 -8.02 11.51
N THR A 206 -3.06 -7.47 10.81
CA THR A 206 -4.42 -7.25 11.35
C THR A 206 -5.26 -8.53 11.35
N ASP A 207 -5.17 -9.35 10.28
CA ASP A 207 -6.11 -10.44 10.04
C ASP A 207 -5.68 -11.82 10.58
N LEU A 208 -4.42 -12.01 10.87
CA LEU A 208 -3.89 -13.32 11.27
C LEU A 208 -3.66 -13.46 12.78
N GLY A 209 -4.12 -12.47 13.57
CA GLY A 209 -3.82 -12.45 15.00
C GLY A 209 -2.31 -12.39 15.29
N TYR A 210 -1.52 -11.97 14.29
CA TYR A 210 -0.14 -11.63 14.51
C TYR A 210 -0.10 -10.40 15.40
N THR A 211 0.42 -10.55 16.56
CA THR A 211 1.00 -9.46 17.32
C THR A 211 2.36 -9.10 16.72
N ILE A 212 2.38 -8.65 15.48
CA ILE A 212 3.31 -7.58 15.13
C ILE A 212 2.69 -6.40 15.86
N GLU A 213 3.19 -6.12 17.04
CA GLU A 213 2.65 -5.07 17.93
C GLU A 213 2.57 -3.76 17.19
N GLU A 214 3.36 -3.59 16.12
CA GLU A 214 3.34 -2.42 15.27
C GLU A 214 3.89 -2.75 13.87
N ASN A 215 3.16 -2.31 12.83
CA ASN A 215 3.68 -2.38 11.47
C ASN A 215 5.02 -1.61 11.39
N PRO A 216 6.14 -2.24 11.01
CA PRO A 216 7.46 -1.61 11.05
C PRO A 216 7.59 -0.37 10.15
N PHE A 217 6.67 -0.20 9.19
CA PHE A 217 6.57 1.00 8.34
C PHE A 217 5.64 2.08 8.91
N PHE A 218 4.98 1.85 10.05
CA PHE A 218 3.92 2.77 10.52
C PHE A 218 4.43 4.20 10.76
N HIS A 219 5.56 4.34 11.43
CA HIS A 219 6.16 5.64 11.76
C HIS A 219 7.07 6.21 10.66
N ILE A 220 7.32 5.47 9.58
CA ILE A 220 8.11 5.98 8.46
C ILE A 220 7.21 6.87 7.61
N LYS A 221 7.47 8.16 7.63
CA LYS A 221 6.69 9.14 6.85
C LYS A 221 7.07 9.09 5.37
N PRO A 222 6.10 9.18 4.46
CA PRO A 222 6.39 9.35 3.05
C PRO A 222 7.15 10.66 2.79
N LEU A 223 8.01 10.64 1.78
CA LEU A 223 8.78 11.82 1.38
C LEU A 223 7.86 12.87 0.74
N LYS A 224 8.15 14.14 0.97
CA LYS A 224 7.45 15.24 0.30
C LYS A 224 7.60 15.10 -1.22
N LEU A 225 6.48 15.15 -1.91
CA LEU A 225 6.47 15.12 -3.36
C LEU A 225 6.90 16.50 -3.88
N GLU A 226 7.72 16.49 -4.90
CA GLU A 226 8.07 17.64 -5.70
C GLU A 226 7.40 17.44 -7.06
N PRO A 227 6.13 17.86 -7.23
CA PRO A 227 5.46 17.75 -8.50
C PRO A 227 6.21 18.60 -9.53
N ILE A 228 6.35 18.06 -10.72
CA ILE A 228 6.80 18.83 -11.87
C ILE A 228 5.59 18.90 -12.76
N ASP A 229 5.11 20.12 -12.94
CA ASP A 229 3.96 20.37 -13.78
C ASP A 229 4.33 20.09 -15.23
N ARG A 230 3.40 19.55 -15.96
CA ARG A 230 3.52 19.40 -17.40
C ARG A 230 3.31 20.76 -18.03
N GLU A 231 4.10 21.00 -19.06
CA GLU A 231 3.96 22.21 -19.87
C GLU A 231 2.92 21.98 -20.96
N ILE A 232 2.16 23.00 -21.26
CA ILE A 232 1.31 23.07 -22.46
C ILE A 232 2.15 23.36 -23.67
N PHE A 233 1.66 23.02 -24.85
CA PHE A 233 2.25 23.48 -26.11
C PHE A 233 1.89 24.94 -26.34
N THR A 234 2.86 25.72 -26.82
CA THR A 234 2.61 27.08 -27.29
C THR A 234 1.85 27.05 -28.63
N GLU A 235 1.27 28.18 -29.02
CA GLU A 235 0.57 28.29 -30.32
C GLU A 235 1.50 27.94 -31.49
N ASP A 236 2.73 28.43 -31.48
CA ASP A 236 3.76 28.09 -32.49
C ASP A 236 4.14 26.62 -32.52
N GLU A 237 4.18 25.99 -31.34
CA GLU A 237 4.43 24.55 -31.23
C GLU A 237 3.25 23.72 -31.74
N LEU A 238 2.02 24.16 -31.45
CA LEU A 238 0.80 23.55 -31.98
C LEU A 238 0.76 23.71 -33.51
N ALA A 239 1.03 24.89 -34.03
CA ALA A 239 1.12 25.12 -35.48
C ALA A 239 2.09 24.13 -36.14
N ARG A 240 3.30 23.98 -35.59
CA ARG A 240 4.28 23.00 -36.10
C ARG A 240 3.83 21.54 -35.98
N LEU A 241 3.08 21.18 -34.94
CA LEU A 241 2.54 19.84 -34.76
C LEU A 241 1.53 19.48 -35.86
N PHE A 242 0.77 20.46 -36.36
CA PHE A 242 -0.30 20.29 -37.32
C PHE A 242 0.05 20.74 -38.75
N GLU A 243 1.20 21.35 -39.00
CA GLU A 243 1.59 21.85 -40.32
C GLU A 243 1.64 20.72 -41.39
N ASN A 244 2.38 19.65 -41.12
CA ASN A 244 2.47 18.49 -42.03
C ASN A 244 2.75 17.18 -41.25
N PRO A 245 1.83 16.75 -40.37
CA PRO A 245 2.04 15.56 -39.59
C PRO A 245 1.84 14.28 -40.43
N PRO A 246 2.63 13.21 -40.16
CA PRO A 246 2.35 11.89 -40.66
C PRO A 246 0.90 11.47 -40.31
N PRO A 247 0.22 10.66 -41.16
CA PRO A 247 -1.20 10.29 -40.94
C PRO A 247 -1.51 9.79 -39.52
N LEU A 248 -0.66 8.94 -38.95
CA LEU A 248 -0.81 8.44 -37.58
C LEU A 248 -0.77 9.58 -36.56
N MET A 249 0.17 10.55 -36.69
CA MET A 249 0.29 11.68 -35.80
C MET A 249 -0.87 12.65 -35.94
N ARG A 250 -1.32 12.90 -37.18
CA ARG A 250 -2.51 13.71 -37.46
C ARG A 250 -3.72 13.17 -36.72
N GLY A 251 -4.02 11.87 -36.90
CA GLY A 251 -5.16 11.25 -36.22
C GLY A 251 -5.08 11.33 -34.69
N LEU A 252 -3.93 10.96 -34.13
CA LEU A 252 -3.74 10.99 -32.67
C LEU A 252 -3.89 12.41 -32.11
N PHE A 253 -3.29 13.41 -32.75
CA PHE A 253 -3.30 14.77 -32.24
C PHE A 253 -4.64 15.46 -32.45
N THR A 254 -5.31 15.26 -33.59
CA THR A 254 -6.64 15.83 -33.83
C THR A 254 -7.65 15.29 -32.82
N ILE A 255 -7.75 13.96 -32.69
CA ILE A 255 -8.67 13.39 -31.69
C ILE A 255 -8.25 13.82 -30.28
N GLY A 256 -6.92 13.83 -30.00
CA GLY A 256 -6.41 14.18 -28.67
C GLY A 256 -6.74 15.61 -28.24
N ILE A 257 -6.57 16.60 -29.14
CA ILE A 257 -6.84 18.00 -28.84
C ILE A 257 -8.34 18.31 -28.82
N CYS A 258 -9.13 17.72 -29.73
CA CYS A 258 -10.57 17.98 -29.80
C CYS A 258 -11.38 17.25 -28.70
N THR A 259 -10.83 16.22 -28.05
CA THR A 259 -11.57 15.42 -27.07
C THR A 259 -10.98 15.47 -25.67
N GLY A 260 -9.75 15.92 -25.51
CA GLY A 260 -9.03 15.84 -24.23
C GLY A 260 -8.85 14.42 -23.72
N LEU A 261 -9.04 13.36 -24.49
CA LEU A 261 -8.89 11.96 -24.11
C LEU A 261 -7.42 11.60 -23.83
N ARG A 262 -7.18 10.57 -23.03
CA ARG A 262 -5.82 10.04 -22.81
C ARG A 262 -5.35 9.25 -24.03
N LEU A 263 -4.03 9.18 -24.24
CA LEU A 263 -3.44 8.45 -25.37
C LEU A 263 -4.04 7.05 -25.61
N GLY A 264 -4.22 6.28 -24.53
CA GLY A 264 -4.79 4.95 -24.63
C GLY A 264 -6.26 4.95 -25.06
N ASP A 265 -7.01 5.96 -24.67
CA ASP A 265 -8.42 6.12 -25.04
C ASP A 265 -8.53 6.59 -26.50
N VAL A 266 -7.68 7.51 -26.94
CA VAL A 266 -7.61 7.94 -28.36
C VAL A 266 -7.15 6.80 -29.26
N ALA A 267 -6.06 6.13 -28.92
CA ALA A 267 -5.50 5.06 -29.76
C ALA A 267 -6.43 3.85 -29.93
N THR A 268 -7.32 3.61 -28.98
CA THR A 268 -8.28 2.49 -29.01
C THR A 268 -9.73 2.95 -29.11
N LEU A 269 -9.98 4.13 -29.67
CA LEU A 269 -11.34 4.61 -29.96
C LEU A 269 -11.95 3.77 -31.09
N ARG A 270 -13.19 3.32 -30.89
CA ARG A 270 -13.91 2.46 -31.79
C ARG A 270 -14.99 3.24 -32.54
N TRP A 271 -15.35 2.78 -33.72
CA TRP A 271 -16.42 3.39 -34.50
C TRP A 271 -17.79 3.23 -33.83
N ASP A 272 -18.04 2.13 -33.13
CA ASP A 272 -19.29 1.89 -32.41
C ASP A 272 -19.45 2.74 -31.13
N GLU A 273 -18.41 3.48 -30.72
CA GLU A 273 -18.45 4.46 -29.64
C GLU A 273 -18.78 5.88 -30.14
N ILE A 274 -18.99 6.08 -31.46
CA ILE A 274 -19.20 7.38 -32.08
C ILE A 274 -20.59 7.41 -32.72
N GLU A 275 -21.41 8.34 -32.31
CA GLU A 275 -22.67 8.58 -32.97
C GLU A 275 -22.47 9.12 -34.41
N MET A 276 -23.24 8.62 -35.36
CA MET A 276 -23.19 9.09 -36.73
C MET A 276 -24.56 9.01 -37.37
N GLU A 277 -24.83 9.92 -38.30
CA GLU A 277 -25.93 9.82 -39.27
C GLU A 277 -25.39 9.62 -40.66
N ARG A 278 -26.19 9.08 -41.55
CA ARG A 278 -25.84 9.00 -42.98
C ARG A 278 -26.43 10.20 -43.71
N SER A 279 -25.57 10.97 -44.32
CA SER A 279 -25.98 12.06 -45.20
C SER A 279 -26.69 11.52 -46.47
N ALA A 280 -27.34 12.39 -47.22
CA ALA A 280 -28.00 12.02 -48.46
C ALA A 280 -27.05 11.33 -49.47
N ASN A 281 -25.76 11.56 -49.39
CA ASN A 281 -24.71 10.98 -50.25
C ASN A 281 -24.22 9.61 -49.73
N GLY A 282 -24.82 9.07 -48.66
CA GLY A 282 -24.41 7.80 -48.03
C GLY A 282 -23.15 7.89 -47.17
N LEU A 283 -22.51 9.06 -47.09
CA LEU A 283 -21.35 9.28 -46.22
C LEU A 283 -21.79 9.56 -44.78
N PRO A 284 -20.97 9.17 -43.78
CA PRO A 284 -21.28 9.45 -42.40
C PRO A 284 -21.15 10.96 -42.12
N ASP A 285 -22.10 11.47 -41.37
CA ASP A 285 -22.08 12.81 -40.79
C ASP A 285 -21.98 12.70 -39.27
N PHE A 286 -20.94 13.33 -38.73
CA PHE A 286 -20.61 13.36 -37.30
C PHE A 286 -20.91 14.72 -36.66
N GLN A 287 -21.33 15.71 -37.42
CA GLN A 287 -21.57 17.06 -36.92
C GLN A 287 -22.69 17.08 -35.87
N GLY A 288 -22.42 17.67 -34.70
CA GLY A 288 -23.38 17.76 -33.61
C GLY A 288 -23.73 16.41 -32.96
N LYS A 289 -22.92 15.38 -33.19
CA LYS A 289 -23.01 14.06 -32.55
C LYS A 289 -22.06 13.97 -31.37
N GLU A 290 -22.09 12.84 -30.67
CA GLU A 290 -21.27 12.61 -29.49
C GLU A 290 -20.41 11.35 -29.61
N ILE A 291 -19.28 11.36 -28.87
CA ILE A 291 -18.46 10.18 -28.60
C ILE A 291 -18.85 9.66 -27.21
N HIS A 292 -19.28 8.41 -27.14
CA HIS A 292 -19.61 7.69 -25.90
C HIS A 292 -18.50 6.75 -25.51
N ARG A 293 -17.56 7.21 -24.69
CA ARG A 293 -16.37 6.44 -24.33
C ARG A 293 -16.32 6.04 -22.87
N VAL A 294 -16.19 4.73 -22.58
CA VAL A 294 -15.81 4.26 -21.26
C VAL A 294 -14.28 4.32 -21.13
N THR A 295 -13.78 5.28 -20.38
CA THR A 295 -12.34 5.51 -20.26
C THR A 295 -11.60 4.31 -19.64
N ARG A 296 -10.48 3.93 -20.24
CA ARG A 296 -9.72 2.73 -19.84
C ARG A 296 -9.19 2.78 -18.41
N LYS A 297 -8.77 3.96 -17.97
CA LYS A 297 -8.10 4.14 -16.66
C LYS A 297 -9.10 4.27 -15.49
N THR A 298 -10.15 5.04 -15.66
CA THR A 298 -11.10 5.35 -14.58
C THR A 298 -12.41 4.57 -14.69
N LYS A 299 -12.63 3.90 -15.81
CA LYS A 299 -13.88 3.18 -16.12
C LYS A 299 -15.13 4.07 -16.03
N THR A 300 -14.95 5.35 -16.33
CA THR A 300 -16.03 6.34 -16.35
C THR A 300 -16.50 6.50 -17.78
N LEU A 301 -17.81 6.47 -18.01
CA LEU A 301 -18.42 6.85 -19.28
C LEU A 301 -18.30 8.38 -19.42
N VAL A 302 -17.83 8.83 -20.56
CA VAL A 302 -17.75 10.24 -20.95
C VAL A 302 -18.50 10.46 -22.25
N HIS A 303 -19.18 11.60 -22.34
CA HIS A 303 -19.88 12.10 -23.50
C HIS A 303 -19.11 13.30 -24.01
N ILE A 304 -18.65 13.25 -25.25
CA ILE A 304 -17.80 14.29 -25.83
C ILE A 304 -18.47 14.76 -27.13
N PRO A 305 -18.87 16.05 -27.19
CA PRO A 305 -19.45 16.58 -28.41
C PRO A 305 -18.44 16.61 -29.54
N ILE A 306 -18.91 16.37 -30.76
CA ILE A 306 -18.09 16.38 -31.96
C ILE A 306 -18.25 17.73 -32.62
N GLU A 307 -17.22 18.56 -32.44
CA GLU A 307 -17.11 19.87 -33.09
C GLU A 307 -16.75 19.72 -34.60
N HIS A 308 -16.86 20.82 -35.33
CA HIS A 308 -16.70 20.86 -36.79
C HIS A 308 -15.36 20.26 -37.27
N GLU A 309 -14.26 20.61 -36.63
CA GLU A 309 -12.92 20.12 -37.01
C GLU A 309 -12.78 18.60 -36.82
N LEU A 310 -13.29 18.09 -35.70
CA LEU A 310 -13.28 16.65 -35.41
C LEU A 310 -14.21 15.91 -36.38
N SER A 311 -15.40 16.46 -36.70
CA SER A 311 -16.33 15.88 -37.65
C SER A 311 -15.70 15.72 -39.02
N GLY A 312 -15.05 16.78 -39.55
CA GLY A 312 -14.35 16.75 -40.82
C GLY A 312 -13.22 15.70 -40.84
N PHE A 313 -12.45 15.59 -39.75
CA PHE A 313 -11.43 14.56 -39.61
C PHE A 313 -12.03 13.14 -39.60
N LEU A 314 -13.08 12.90 -38.81
CA LEU A 314 -13.73 11.58 -38.69
C LEU A 314 -14.35 11.13 -40.01
N SER A 315 -14.98 12.05 -40.78
CA SER A 315 -15.55 11.76 -42.08
C SER A 315 -14.47 11.28 -43.07
N GLY A 316 -13.33 11.98 -43.11
CA GLY A 316 -12.19 11.55 -43.94
C GLY A 316 -11.59 10.22 -43.46
N GLN A 317 -11.46 10.03 -42.14
CA GLN A 317 -10.88 8.82 -41.55
C GLN A 317 -11.79 7.59 -41.75
N TRP A 318 -13.11 7.77 -41.77
CA TRP A 318 -14.06 6.71 -42.08
C TRP A 318 -13.79 6.07 -43.45
N LEU A 319 -13.50 6.86 -44.45
CA LEU A 319 -13.20 6.35 -45.81
C LEU A 319 -11.93 5.48 -45.83
N LEU A 320 -11.04 5.67 -44.87
CA LEU A 320 -9.77 4.98 -44.80
C LEU A 320 -9.80 3.74 -43.88
N SER A 321 -10.71 3.68 -42.90
CA SER A 321 -10.65 2.67 -41.84
C SER A 321 -12.02 2.14 -41.37
N ASN A 322 -13.10 2.31 -42.12
CA ASN A 322 -14.45 1.84 -41.75
C ASN A 322 -14.58 0.30 -41.67
N GLU A 323 -13.69 -0.43 -42.32
CA GLU A 323 -13.62 -1.89 -42.21
C GLU A 323 -12.95 -2.36 -40.89
N SER A 324 -12.28 -1.45 -40.19
CA SER A 324 -11.67 -1.73 -38.91
C SER A 324 -12.61 -1.41 -37.75
N GLU A 325 -12.50 -2.15 -36.67
CA GLU A 325 -13.16 -1.83 -35.39
C GLU A 325 -12.73 -0.47 -34.87
N TYR A 326 -11.47 -0.07 -35.10
CA TYR A 326 -10.83 1.12 -34.53
C TYR A 326 -10.78 2.28 -35.53
N VAL A 327 -11.00 3.50 -35.03
CA VAL A 327 -10.84 4.73 -35.81
C VAL A 327 -9.41 4.88 -36.33
N LEU A 328 -8.41 4.53 -35.51
CA LEU A 328 -7.00 4.56 -35.86
C LEU A 328 -6.37 3.15 -35.71
N PRO A 329 -6.52 2.25 -36.70
CA PRO A 329 -6.08 0.85 -36.58
C PRO A 329 -4.60 0.69 -36.26
N GLU A 330 -3.72 1.49 -36.89
CA GLU A 330 -2.27 1.45 -36.64
C GLU A 330 -1.96 1.86 -35.17
N ALA A 331 -2.63 2.90 -34.69
CA ALA A 331 -2.46 3.34 -33.29
C ALA A 331 -2.93 2.29 -32.29
N ALA A 332 -4.08 1.66 -32.57
CA ALA A 332 -4.64 0.59 -31.74
C ALA A 332 -3.70 -0.61 -31.67
N ALA A 333 -3.23 -1.10 -32.82
CA ALA A 333 -2.29 -2.22 -32.90
C ALA A 333 -0.99 -1.94 -32.13
N MET A 334 -0.42 -0.73 -32.31
CA MET A 334 0.78 -0.34 -31.59
C MET A 334 0.55 -0.24 -30.08
N TYR A 335 -0.56 0.35 -29.65
CA TYR A 335 -0.86 0.56 -28.24
C TYR A 335 -1.17 -0.76 -27.51
N LEU A 336 -1.96 -1.63 -28.11
CA LEU A 336 -2.32 -2.94 -27.54
C LEU A 336 -1.12 -3.88 -27.51
N GLY A 337 -0.25 -3.83 -28.50
CA GLY A 337 0.98 -4.60 -28.50
C GLY A 337 2.02 -4.07 -27.48
N SER A 338 2.19 -2.76 -27.40
CA SER A 338 3.05 -2.09 -26.42
C SER A 338 2.80 -0.58 -26.39
N ASP A 339 2.22 -0.10 -25.29
CA ASP A 339 1.98 1.34 -25.08
C ASP A 339 3.25 2.21 -25.19
N HIS A 340 4.42 1.62 -24.87
CA HIS A 340 5.71 2.31 -24.99
C HIS A 340 6.11 2.59 -26.44
N LYS A 341 5.78 1.70 -27.39
CA LYS A 341 6.15 1.90 -28.80
C LYS A 341 5.44 3.12 -29.38
N LEU A 342 4.14 3.22 -29.16
CA LEU A 342 3.35 4.37 -29.62
C LEU A 342 3.83 5.68 -28.98
N ASN A 343 4.02 5.68 -27.65
CA ASN A 343 4.52 6.86 -26.94
C ASN A 343 5.90 7.29 -27.42
N ASN A 344 6.82 6.35 -27.65
CA ASN A 344 8.15 6.67 -28.17
C ASN A 344 8.09 7.27 -29.59
N ARG A 345 7.18 6.80 -30.45
CA ARG A 345 6.98 7.35 -31.79
C ARG A 345 6.48 8.79 -31.74
N ILE A 346 5.52 9.08 -30.86
CA ILE A 346 5.03 10.44 -30.58
C ILE A 346 6.17 11.35 -30.09
N LEU A 347 6.90 10.89 -29.09
CA LEU A 347 8.03 11.65 -28.55
C LEU A 347 9.14 11.88 -29.57
N SER A 348 9.37 10.96 -30.50
CA SER A 348 10.31 11.13 -31.62
C SER A 348 9.83 12.18 -32.59
N TYR A 349 8.54 12.19 -32.95
CA TYR A 349 7.95 13.20 -33.80
C TYR A 349 8.01 14.59 -33.17
N ILE A 350 7.60 14.76 -31.93
CA ILE A 350 7.72 16.03 -31.20
C ILE A 350 9.18 16.55 -31.23
N LYS A 351 10.15 15.65 -31.03
CA LYS A 351 11.58 16.01 -31.12
C LYS A 351 12.00 16.45 -32.50
N SER A 352 11.52 15.79 -33.58
CA SER A 352 11.91 16.14 -34.96
C SER A 352 11.44 17.54 -35.36
N LEU A 353 10.40 18.06 -34.72
CA LEU A 353 9.91 19.44 -34.91
C LEU A 353 10.69 20.49 -34.11
N GLY A 354 11.78 20.11 -33.42
CA GLY A 354 12.57 21.02 -32.59
C GLY A 354 11.89 21.46 -31.29
N ILE A 355 10.79 20.77 -30.91
CA ILE A 355 10.08 21.09 -29.66
C ILE A 355 10.82 20.46 -28.49
N GLU A 356 11.17 21.28 -27.48
CA GLU A 356 11.87 20.81 -26.31
C GLU A 356 10.91 20.11 -25.34
N LYS A 357 11.06 18.80 -25.23
CA LYS A 357 10.19 17.94 -24.42
C LYS A 357 10.73 17.59 -23.04
N TYR A 358 11.97 18.01 -22.73
CA TYR A 358 12.63 17.67 -21.49
C TYR A 358 13.13 18.91 -20.76
N ARG A 359 12.98 18.91 -19.45
CA ARG A 359 13.61 19.88 -18.55
C ARG A 359 14.67 19.18 -17.69
N ILE A 360 15.79 19.84 -17.48
CA ILE A 360 16.81 19.44 -16.50
C ILE A 360 16.33 19.94 -15.13
N VAL A 361 16.15 19.02 -14.19
CA VAL A 361 15.79 19.37 -12.81
C VAL A 361 17.05 19.24 -11.96
N PRO A 362 17.45 20.28 -11.22
CA PRO A 362 18.60 20.23 -10.33
C PRO A 362 18.53 19.02 -9.39
N GLY A 363 19.63 18.31 -9.22
CA GLY A 363 19.72 17.11 -8.38
C GLY A 363 19.16 15.81 -8.97
N ARG A 364 18.61 15.83 -10.19
CA ARG A 364 18.17 14.62 -10.91
C ARG A 364 19.10 14.29 -12.08
N LYS A 365 19.61 13.06 -12.13
CA LYS A 365 20.46 12.58 -13.25
C LYS A 365 19.69 12.45 -14.59
N ARG A 366 18.37 12.26 -14.54
CA ARG A 366 17.55 12.10 -15.75
C ARG A 366 16.78 13.38 -16.05
N ARG A 367 16.83 13.78 -17.32
CA ARG A 367 15.92 14.80 -17.86
C ARG A 367 14.48 14.36 -17.65
N GLN A 368 13.62 15.28 -17.26
CA GLN A 368 12.23 15.02 -17.05
C GLN A 368 11.41 15.41 -18.27
N SER A 369 10.52 14.50 -18.72
CA SER A 369 9.58 14.83 -19.78
C SER A 369 8.55 15.82 -19.25
N VAL A 370 8.46 16.97 -19.87
CA VAL A 370 7.49 18.03 -19.53
C VAL A 370 6.44 18.18 -20.61
N LYS A 371 6.75 17.86 -21.88
CA LYS A 371 5.81 17.87 -23.00
C LYS A 371 5.70 16.48 -23.63
N ASP A 372 4.50 15.98 -23.76
CA ASP A 372 4.16 14.73 -24.44
C ASP A 372 2.70 14.78 -24.92
N PHE A 373 2.15 13.66 -25.38
CA PHE A 373 0.75 13.58 -25.79
C PHE A 373 -0.22 14.09 -24.70
N HIS A 374 0.10 13.88 -23.44
CA HIS A 374 -0.77 14.33 -22.35
C HIS A 374 -0.85 15.85 -22.24
N SER A 375 0.17 16.56 -22.74
CA SER A 375 0.16 18.04 -22.78
C SER A 375 -0.96 18.60 -23.67
N LEU A 376 -1.42 17.86 -24.70
CA LEU A 376 -2.56 18.27 -25.53
C LEU A 376 -3.87 18.37 -24.72
N ARG A 377 -4.05 17.51 -23.68
CA ARG A 377 -5.21 17.60 -22.80
C ARG A 377 -5.28 18.90 -22.00
N HIS A 378 -4.16 19.54 -21.79
CA HIS A 378 -4.09 20.83 -21.09
C HIS A 378 -4.27 22.01 -22.03
N CYS A 379 -4.25 21.76 -23.37
CA CYS A 379 -4.59 22.72 -24.40
C CYS A 379 -6.09 22.70 -24.78
N PHE A 380 -6.81 21.65 -24.39
CA PHE A 380 -8.25 21.44 -24.57
C PHE A 380 -9.09 22.38 -23.70
#